data_274f854fe6a744839c01fba3426eb50c
#
_entry.id   274f854fe6a744839c01fba3426eb50c
#
_cell.length_a   1.000
_cell.length_b   1.000
_cell.length_c   1.000
_cell.angle_alpha   90.00
_cell.angle_beta   90.00
_cell.angle_gamma   90.00
#
_symmetry.space_group_name_H-M   'P 1'
#
loop_
_entity.id
_entity.type
_entity.pdbx_description
1 polymer ?
#
loop_
_entity_poly.entity_id
_entity_poly.type
_entity_poly.pdbx_seq_one_letter_code
_entity_poly.pdbx_strand_id
1 'polypeptide(L)'
;MRNQKQIASKGTSEPASYYFTLQSSWGLTKHMGGLEATKELIELCHIDKNSYILDVGCGVGLTACYIAKEYGCKLIAIDISEEMIKRAEERAKRRGIEDKVEFKVADAQALPFEDDLFDVVISESVNAFIENKQKAINEYKRVAKVGGYVGFNEVTWIKPPPPEL
;
A
#
# COMPACT_ATOMS: atom_id res chain seq x y z
N MET A 1 12.37 40.50 3.40
CA MET A 1 13.19 39.32 3.07
C MET A 1 12.60 38.12 3.80
N ARG A 2 11.81 37.31 3.12
CA ARG A 2 11.21 36.09 3.69
C ARG A 2 12.02 34.88 3.20
N ASN A 3 12.70 34.22 4.14
CA ASN A 3 13.40 32.97 3.90
C ASN A 3 12.37 31.85 3.62
N GLN A 4 12.24 31.45 2.37
CA GLN A 4 11.61 30.18 2.02
C GLN A 4 12.62 29.06 2.26
N LYS A 5 12.42 28.31 3.34
CA LYS A 5 13.09 27.01 3.48
C LYS A 5 12.49 26.05 2.46
N GLN A 6 13.25 25.76 1.42
CA GLN A 6 13.02 24.64 0.53
C GLN A 6 13.08 23.34 1.33
N ILE A 7 11.92 22.70 1.50
CA ILE A 7 11.87 21.30 1.92
C ILE A 7 12.19 20.49 0.66
N ALA A 8 13.42 20.02 0.54
CA ALA A 8 13.81 19.10 -0.50
C ALA A 8 13.10 17.75 -0.26
N SER A 9 12.08 17.45 -1.04
CA SER A 9 11.53 16.11 -1.15
C SER A 9 12.57 15.22 -1.83
N LYS A 10 13.22 14.36 -1.07
CA LYS A 10 14.13 13.35 -1.61
C LYS A 10 13.29 12.22 -2.21
N GLY A 11 13.44 11.98 -3.51
CA GLY A 11 13.38 10.64 -4.06
C GLY A 11 12.13 10.20 -4.80
N THR A 12 11.47 11.07 -5.61
CA THR A 12 10.68 10.60 -6.77
C THR A 12 11.06 11.43 -7.99
N SER A 13 11.30 10.79 -9.12
CA SER A 13 11.47 11.50 -10.40
C SER A 13 10.21 12.33 -10.69
N GLU A 14 10.33 13.54 -11.25
CA GLU A 14 9.18 14.43 -11.55
C GLU A 14 7.98 13.74 -12.23
N PRO A 15 8.14 12.78 -13.15
CA PRO A 15 7.03 12.04 -13.74
C PRO A 15 6.22 11.22 -12.75
N ALA A 16 6.84 10.59 -11.77
CA ALA A 16 6.14 9.79 -10.76
C ALA A 16 5.35 10.69 -9.80
N SER A 17 5.92 11.80 -9.37
CA SER A 17 5.23 12.80 -8.53
C SER A 17 3.96 13.34 -9.19
N TYR A 18 4.02 13.67 -10.49
CA TYR A 18 2.86 14.14 -11.24
C TYR A 18 1.77 13.07 -11.37
N TYR A 19 2.14 11.82 -11.62
CA TYR A 19 1.22 10.69 -11.69
C TYR A 19 0.46 10.48 -10.38
N PHE A 20 1.16 10.48 -9.25
CA PHE A 20 0.53 10.36 -7.93
C PHE A 20 -0.36 11.55 -7.59
N THR A 21 0.03 12.77 -7.97
CA THR A 21 -0.80 13.96 -7.79
C THR A 21 -2.10 13.87 -8.59
N LEU A 22 -2.06 13.38 -9.82
CA LEU A 22 -3.27 13.16 -10.62
C LEU A 22 -4.17 12.08 -10.02
N GLN A 23 -3.59 10.95 -9.62
CA GLN A 23 -4.36 9.86 -9.00
C GLN A 23 -5.05 10.32 -7.72
N SER A 24 -4.33 11.02 -6.84
CA SER A 24 -4.90 11.56 -5.62
C SER A 24 -6.01 12.56 -5.92
N SER A 25 -5.79 13.49 -6.87
CA SER A 25 -6.78 14.51 -7.24
C SER A 25 -8.09 13.93 -7.75
N TRP A 26 -8.04 12.84 -8.50
CA TRP A 26 -9.21 12.18 -9.06
C TRP A 26 -9.79 11.08 -8.14
N GLY A 27 -9.11 10.75 -7.05
CA GLY A 27 -9.52 9.67 -6.15
C GLY A 27 -9.50 8.30 -6.81
N LEU A 28 -8.65 8.14 -7.83
CA LEU A 28 -8.49 6.92 -8.61
C LEU A 28 -7.09 6.34 -8.33
N THR A 29 -7.05 5.13 -7.84
CA THR A 29 -5.85 4.29 -7.91
C THR A 29 -6.22 2.99 -8.62
N LYS A 30 -5.38 2.56 -9.52
CA LYS A 30 -5.51 1.25 -10.17
C LYS A 30 -4.20 0.51 -9.99
N HIS A 31 -4.25 -0.63 -9.32
CA HIS A 31 -3.18 -1.61 -9.41
C HIS A 31 -3.41 -2.53 -10.62
N MET A 32 -2.38 -3.24 -11.03
CA MET A 32 -2.46 -4.17 -12.16
C MET A 32 -3.42 -5.32 -11.85
N GLY A 33 -4.19 -5.72 -12.85
CA GLY A 33 -5.20 -6.77 -12.71
C GLY A 33 -6.50 -6.37 -12.01
N GLY A 34 -6.54 -5.19 -11.36
CA GLY A 34 -7.75 -4.66 -10.71
C GLY A 34 -8.32 -5.61 -9.65
N LEU A 35 -9.63 -5.52 -9.40
CA LEU A 35 -10.29 -6.27 -8.32
C LEU A 35 -10.13 -7.80 -8.43
N GLU A 36 -10.03 -8.34 -9.63
CA GLU A 36 -9.85 -9.80 -9.78
C GLU A 36 -8.48 -10.26 -9.26
N ALA A 37 -7.41 -9.51 -9.53
CA ALA A 37 -6.09 -9.79 -8.96
C ALA A 37 -6.09 -9.62 -7.42
N THR A 38 -6.82 -8.63 -6.89
CA THR A 38 -7.00 -8.50 -5.43
C THR A 38 -7.70 -9.73 -4.85
N LYS A 39 -8.74 -10.25 -5.47
CA LYS A 39 -9.43 -11.47 -5.01
C LYS A 39 -8.51 -12.69 -5.01
N GLU A 40 -7.74 -12.87 -6.08
CA GLU A 40 -6.74 -13.94 -6.17
C GLU A 40 -5.69 -13.81 -5.06
N LEU A 41 -5.19 -12.59 -4.80
CA LEU A 41 -4.25 -12.32 -3.72
C LEU A 41 -4.83 -12.66 -2.34
N ILE A 42 -6.10 -12.32 -2.11
CA ILE A 42 -6.83 -12.64 -0.88
C ILE A 42 -6.93 -14.14 -0.67
N GLU A 43 -7.27 -14.89 -1.73
CA GLU A 43 -7.35 -16.36 -1.70
C GLU A 43 -6.00 -17.01 -1.42
N LEU A 44 -4.95 -16.56 -2.12
CA LEU A 44 -3.57 -17.05 -1.93
C LEU A 44 -3.00 -16.77 -0.55
N CYS A 45 -3.39 -15.65 0.06
CA CYS A 45 -2.99 -15.28 1.42
C CYS A 45 -3.94 -15.81 2.50
N HIS A 46 -4.96 -16.59 2.14
CA HIS A 46 -5.95 -17.16 3.06
C HIS A 46 -6.61 -16.13 3.99
N ILE A 47 -6.90 -14.94 3.47
CA ILE A 47 -7.51 -13.86 4.24
C ILE A 47 -8.93 -14.23 4.64
N ASP A 48 -9.23 -14.14 5.93
CA ASP A 48 -10.54 -14.37 6.51
C ASP A 48 -10.91 -13.28 7.54
N LYS A 49 -12.07 -13.40 8.17
CA LYS A 49 -12.59 -12.44 9.16
C LYS A 49 -11.73 -12.29 10.42
N ASN A 50 -10.83 -13.22 10.70
CA ASN A 50 -9.96 -13.22 11.87
C ASN A 50 -8.57 -12.64 11.54
N SER A 51 -8.26 -12.46 10.27
CA SER A 51 -6.98 -11.96 9.81
C SER A 51 -6.74 -10.51 10.26
N TYR A 52 -5.55 -10.23 10.77
CA TYR A 52 -5.07 -8.87 11.00
C TYR A 52 -4.08 -8.52 9.88
N ILE A 53 -4.41 -7.51 9.08
CA ILE A 53 -3.79 -7.27 7.79
C ILE A 53 -3.07 -5.91 7.78
N LEU A 54 -1.90 -5.86 7.14
CA LEU A 54 -1.24 -4.63 6.71
C LEU A 54 -1.33 -4.50 5.19
N ASP A 55 -1.95 -3.41 4.71
CA ASP A 55 -1.98 -3.01 3.29
C ASP A 55 -0.93 -1.91 3.08
N VAL A 56 0.15 -2.22 2.34
CA VAL A 56 1.28 -1.32 2.12
C VAL A 56 1.15 -0.63 0.76
N GLY A 57 1.12 0.71 0.79
CA GLY A 57 0.89 1.54 -0.40
C GLY A 57 -0.58 1.55 -0.80
N CYS A 58 -1.46 1.70 0.17
CA CYS A 58 -2.91 1.57 0.00
C CYS A 58 -3.55 2.60 -0.95
N GLY A 59 -2.82 3.64 -1.34
CA GLY A 59 -3.34 4.73 -2.16
C GLY A 59 -4.59 5.35 -1.53
N VAL A 60 -5.65 5.48 -2.32
CA VAL A 60 -6.94 6.00 -1.85
C VAL A 60 -7.82 4.93 -1.15
N GLY A 61 -7.24 3.84 -0.69
CA GLY A 61 -7.86 2.83 0.17
C GLY A 61 -8.88 1.92 -0.52
N LEU A 62 -8.75 1.66 -1.81
CA LEU A 62 -9.71 0.79 -2.53
C LEU A 62 -9.67 -0.64 -2.02
N THR A 63 -8.49 -1.25 -1.99
CA THR A 63 -8.24 -2.62 -1.54
C THR A 63 -8.55 -2.77 -0.06
N ALA A 64 -7.99 -1.89 0.79
CA ALA A 64 -8.26 -1.91 2.23
C ALA A 64 -9.76 -1.85 2.54
N CYS A 65 -10.49 -0.92 1.93
CA CYS A 65 -11.93 -0.79 2.12
C CYS A 65 -12.71 -1.99 1.57
N TYR A 66 -12.26 -2.59 0.47
CA TYR A 66 -12.89 -3.79 -0.07
C TYR A 66 -12.75 -4.97 0.90
N ILE A 67 -11.52 -5.25 1.34
CA ILE A 67 -11.23 -6.35 2.27
C ILE A 67 -12.01 -6.17 3.58
N ALA A 68 -11.95 -4.99 4.19
CA ALA A 68 -12.66 -4.71 5.44
C ALA A 68 -14.17 -4.91 5.32
N LYS A 69 -14.76 -4.53 4.19
CA LYS A 69 -16.20 -4.64 3.97
C LYS A 69 -16.64 -6.07 3.70
N GLU A 70 -15.96 -6.77 2.79
CA GLU A 70 -16.39 -8.09 2.33
C GLU A 70 -16.00 -9.21 3.30
N TYR A 71 -14.83 -9.10 3.93
CA TYR A 71 -14.30 -10.14 4.84
C TYR A 71 -14.50 -9.80 6.32
N GLY A 72 -14.75 -8.54 6.66
CA GLY A 72 -15.04 -8.13 8.02
C GLY A 72 -13.84 -8.09 8.97
N CYS A 73 -12.63 -8.32 8.46
CA CYS A 73 -11.38 -8.30 9.21
C CYS A 73 -10.90 -6.89 9.54
N LYS A 74 -9.92 -6.77 10.43
CA LYS A 74 -9.28 -5.51 10.79
C LYS A 74 -8.02 -5.30 9.97
N LEU A 75 -7.81 -4.05 9.53
CA LEU A 75 -6.64 -3.67 8.75
C LEU A 75 -5.97 -2.43 9.30
N ILE A 76 -4.64 -2.38 9.12
CA ILE A 76 -3.90 -1.12 9.02
C ILE A 76 -3.53 -0.96 7.55
N ALA A 77 -3.74 0.23 7.01
CA ALA A 77 -3.41 0.58 5.63
C ALA A 77 -2.49 1.79 5.63
N ILE A 78 -1.36 1.68 4.95
CA ILE A 78 -0.35 2.75 4.93
C ILE A 78 -0.06 3.24 3.52
N ASP A 79 0.25 4.52 3.42
CA ASP A 79 0.81 5.14 2.22
C ASP A 79 1.82 6.22 2.63
N ILE A 80 2.78 6.52 1.76
CA ILE A 80 3.74 7.60 2.00
C ILE A 80 3.13 9.00 1.80
N SER A 81 2.01 9.07 1.09
CA SER A 81 1.31 10.31 0.75
C SER A 81 0.19 10.62 1.74
N GLU A 82 0.32 11.73 2.46
CA GLU A 82 -0.74 12.25 3.34
C GLU A 82 -2.07 12.48 2.58
N GLU A 83 -2.00 12.96 1.33
CA GLU A 83 -3.19 13.20 0.51
C GLU A 83 -3.92 11.89 0.16
N MET A 84 -3.16 10.80 -0.12
CA MET A 84 -3.75 9.47 -0.34
C MET A 84 -4.44 8.96 0.92
N ILE A 85 -3.79 9.05 2.07
CA ILE A 85 -4.36 8.65 3.37
C ILE A 85 -5.64 9.42 3.67
N LYS A 86 -5.66 10.74 3.53
CA LYS A 86 -6.86 11.54 3.73
C LYS A 86 -8.04 11.07 2.86
N ARG A 87 -7.78 10.76 1.60
CA ARG A 87 -8.82 10.25 0.70
C ARG A 87 -9.27 8.83 1.04
N ALA A 88 -8.36 8.01 1.54
CA ALA A 88 -8.68 6.67 2.01
C ALA A 88 -9.61 6.72 3.25
N GLU A 89 -9.32 7.60 4.21
CA GLU A 89 -10.17 7.85 5.37
C GLU A 89 -11.58 8.33 4.97
N GLU A 90 -11.65 9.32 4.06
CA GLU A 90 -12.93 9.80 3.52
C GLU A 90 -13.72 8.67 2.83
N ARG A 91 -13.03 7.77 2.15
CA ARG A 91 -13.64 6.59 1.51
C ARG A 91 -14.20 5.62 2.54
N ALA A 92 -13.43 5.28 3.58
CA ALA A 92 -13.86 4.39 4.64
C ALA A 92 -15.11 4.95 5.35
N LYS A 93 -15.08 6.23 5.70
CA LYS A 93 -16.21 6.95 6.30
C LYS A 93 -17.47 6.89 5.44
N ARG A 94 -17.35 7.15 4.12
CA ARG A 94 -18.49 7.05 3.19
C ARG A 94 -19.05 5.64 3.08
N ARG A 95 -18.27 4.62 3.40
CA ARG A 95 -18.65 3.20 3.36
C ARG A 95 -19.09 2.66 4.73
N GLY A 96 -18.98 3.45 5.80
CA GLY A 96 -19.33 3.05 7.16
C GLY A 96 -18.47 1.91 7.70
N ILE A 97 -17.16 1.96 7.43
CA ILE A 97 -16.17 0.94 7.83
C ILE A 97 -14.93 1.55 8.49
N GLU A 98 -15.01 2.81 8.93
CA GLU A 98 -13.92 3.53 9.59
C GLU A 98 -13.44 2.89 10.89
N ASP A 99 -14.26 2.06 11.51
CA ASP A 99 -13.92 1.27 12.69
C ASP A 99 -13.11 0.01 12.39
N LYS A 100 -13.02 -0.39 11.13
CA LYS A 100 -12.32 -1.61 10.67
C LYS A 100 -10.97 -1.35 10.04
N VAL A 101 -10.72 -0.15 9.54
CA VAL A 101 -9.48 0.22 8.85
C VAL A 101 -8.85 1.42 9.51
N GLU A 102 -7.63 1.26 10.00
CA GLU A 102 -6.79 2.35 10.46
C GLU A 102 -5.85 2.77 9.34
N PHE A 103 -5.86 4.06 8.96
CA PHE A 103 -4.98 4.59 7.93
C PHE A 103 -3.83 5.38 8.55
N LYS A 104 -2.60 5.19 8.04
CA LYS A 104 -1.40 5.88 8.55
C LYS A 104 -0.48 6.31 7.41
N VAL A 105 0.15 7.47 7.58
CA VAL A 105 1.29 7.86 6.74
C VAL A 105 2.53 7.14 7.22
N ALA A 106 3.14 6.32 6.36
CA ALA A 106 4.37 5.59 6.68
C ALA A 106 5.18 5.23 5.43
N ASP A 107 6.49 5.08 5.61
CA ASP A 107 7.40 4.58 4.58
C ASP A 107 7.50 3.05 4.69
N ALA A 108 7.25 2.35 3.59
CA ALA A 108 7.39 0.91 3.48
C ALA A 108 8.80 0.39 3.83
N GLN A 109 9.80 1.25 3.72
CA GLN A 109 11.19 0.94 4.05
C GLN A 109 11.53 1.08 5.54
N ALA A 110 10.60 1.58 6.37
CA ALA A 110 10.76 1.76 7.81
C ALA A 110 9.39 1.71 8.49
N LEU A 111 8.81 0.53 8.56
CA LEU A 111 7.46 0.32 9.09
C LEU A 111 7.42 0.59 10.61
N PRO A 112 6.52 1.47 11.09
CA PRO A 112 6.41 1.82 12.50
C PRO A 112 5.61 0.78 13.30
N PHE A 113 5.89 -0.50 13.09
CA PHE A 113 5.21 -1.62 13.72
C PHE A 113 6.22 -2.58 14.35
N GLU A 114 5.77 -3.31 15.36
CA GLU A 114 6.54 -4.37 16.01
C GLU A 114 6.69 -5.58 15.08
N ASP A 115 7.65 -6.45 15.40
CA ASP A 115 7.85 -7.72 14.71
C ASP A 115 6.66 -8.65 14.95
N ASP A 116 6.39 -9.57 14.02
CA ASP A 116 5.38 -10.63 14.16
C ASP A 116 3.96 -10.13 14.51
N LEU A 117 3.56 -8.97 13.99
CA LEU A 117 2.28 -8.33 14.33
C LEU A 117 1.12 -8.78 13.44
N PHE A 118 1.33 -8.89 12.12
CA PHE A 118 0.28 -9.11 11.14
C PHE A 118 0.20 -10.56 10.67
N ASP A 119 -1.02 -11.07 10.51
CA ASP A 119 -1.25 -12.38 9.89
C ASP A 119 -0.93 -12.34 8.40
N VAL A 120 -1.23 -11.20 7.75
CA VAL A 120 -1.00 -10.98 6.33
C VAL A 120 -0.48 -9.57 6.07
N VAL A 121 0.55 -9.45 5.24
CA VAL A 121 1.02 -8.18 4.66
C VAL A 121 0.80 -8.24 3.16
N ILE A 122 0.07 -7.28 2.59
CA ILE A 122 -0.17 -7.18 1.16
C ILE A 122 0.41 -5.88 0.59
N SER A 123 0.81 -5.93 -0.70
CA SER A 123 1.25 -4.76 -1.45
C SER A 123 0.91 -4.95 -2.92
N GLU A 124 0.15 -4.00 -3.50
CA GLU A 124 -0.34 -4.08 -4.88
C GLU A 124 0.17 -2.91 -5.72
N SER A 125 1.07 -3.19 -6.66
CA SER A 125 1.68 -2.21 -7.61
C SER A 125 2.39 -1.05 -6.91
N VAL A 126 3.15 -1.32 -5.87
CA VAL A 126 3.86 -0.34 -5.03
C VAL A 126 5.37 -0.50 -5.12
N ASN A 127 5.86 -1.75 -5.12
CA ASN A 127 7.29 -2.02 -5.00
C ASN A 127 8.10 -1.47 -6.19
N ALA A 128 7.47 -1.25 -7.36
CA ALA A 128 8.10 -0.60 -8.50
C ALA A 128 8.62 0.81 -8.18
N PHE A 129 7.95 1.53 -7.25
CA PHE A 129 8.25 2.92 -6.88
C PHE A 129 9.16 3.04 -5.66
N ILE A 130 9.42 1.95 -4.95
CA ILE A 130 10.27 1.94 -3.75
C ILE A 130 11.75 1.98 -4.16
N GLU A 131 12.51 2.90 -3.58
CA GLU A 131 13.93 3.07 -3.86
C GLU A 131 14.73 1.82 -3.44
N ASN A 132 14.60 1.40 -2.19
CA ASN A 132 15.26 0.20 -1.68
C ASN A 132 14.25 -0.93 -1.43
N LYS A 133 13.96 -1.66 -2.50
CA LYS A 133 13.00 -2.78 -2.48
C LYS A 133 13.37 -3.87 -1.47
N GLN A 134 14.67 -4.18 -1.34
CA GLN A 134 15.12 -5.20 -0.39
C GLN A 134 14.84 -4.79 1.06
N LYS A 135 15.01 -3.50 1.38
CA LYS A 135 14.71 -2.97 2.70
C LYS A 135 13.21 -3.08 3.00
N ALA A 136 12.35 -2.70 2.05
CA ALA A 136 10.90 -2.82 2.21
C ALA A 136 10.46 -4.28 2.39
N ILE A 137 10.97 -5.20 1.56
CA ILE A 137 10.67 -6.63 1.70
C ILE A 137 11.13 -7.19 3.06
N ASN A 138 12.26 -6.74 3.58
CA ASN A 138 12.72 -7.13 4.91
C ASN A 138 11.75 -6.62 6.00
N GLU A 139 11.24 -5.39 5.87
CA GLU A 139 10.23 -4.86 6.77
C GLU A 139 8.92 -5.63 6.70
N TYR A 140 8.44 -5.98 5.49
CA TYR A 140 7.23 -6.79 5.33
C TYR A 140 7.36 -8.14 6.02
N LYS A 141 8.52 -8.79 5.86
CA LYS A 141 8.83 -10.06 6.55
C LYS A 141 8.92 -9.91 8.06
N ARG A 142 9.50 -8.81 8.54
CA ARG A 142 9.68 -8.54 9.97
C ARG A 142 8.34 -8.38 10.68
N VAL A 143 7.42 -7.63 10.09
CA VAL A 143 6.12 -7.33 10.69
C VAL A 143 5.08 -8.44 10.48
N ALA A 144 5.31 -9.36 9.54
CA ALA A 144 4.47 -10.53 9.35
C ALA A 144 4.78 -11.59 10.41
N LYS A 145 3.75 -12.20 10.99
CA LYS A 145 3.88 -13.31 11.93
C LYS A 145 4.62 -14.49 11.33
N VAL A 146 5.28 -15.28 12.16
CA VAL A 146 5.82 -16.59 11.76
C VAL A 146 4.65 -17.46 11.29
N GLY A 147 4.75 -17.97 10.04
CA GLY A 147 3.65 -18.72 9.40
C GLY A 147 2.56 -17.86 8.76
N GLY A 148 2.66 -16.52 8.85
CA GLY A 148 1.82 -15.58 8.13
C GLY A 148 2.21 -15.45 6.66
N TYR A 149 1.52 -14.58 5.93
CA TYR A 149 1.70 -14.40 4.50
C TYR A 149 2.20 -13.00 4.16
N VAL A 150 3.06 -12.92 3.14
CA VAL A 150 3.43 -11.66 2.47
C VAL A 150 3.06 -11.81 1.00
N GLY A 151 2.03 -11.09 0.57
CA GLY A 151 1.46 -11.19 -0.77
C GLY A 151 1.74 -9.97 -1.63
N PHE A 152 2.11 -10.19 -2.89
CA PHE A 152 2.39 -9.14 -3.86
C PHE A 152 1.57 -9.29 -5.13
N ASN A 153 1.09 -8.16 -5.63
CA ASN A 153 0.57 -8.02 -6.99
C ASN A 153 1.39 -6.93 -7.68
N GLU A 154 2.36 -7.35 -8.52
CA GLU A 154 3.33 -6.45 -9.14
C GLU A 154 3.54 -6.74 -10.61
N VAL A 155 3.92 -5.70 -11.36
CA VAL A 155 4.39 -5.85 -12.73
C VAL A 155 5.81 -6.40 -12.73
N THR A 156 6.06 -7.41 -13.55
CA THR A 156 7.40 -7.96 -13.72
C THR A 156 7.74 -8.13 -15.21
N TRP A 157 9.02 -8.06 -15.53
CA TRP A 157 9.51 -8.39 -16.86
C TRP A 157 9.44 -9.90 -17.08
N ILE A 158 8.75 -10.33 -18.14
CA ILE A 158 8.73 -11.73 -18.58
C ILE A 158 9.93 -12.10 -19.46
N LYS A 159 10.68 -11.09 -19.91
CA LYS A 159 11.96 -11.20 -20.62
C LYS A 159 12.88 -10.09 -20.15
N PRO A 160 14.21 -10.25 -20.25
CA PRO A 160 15.13 -9.15 -19.95
C PRO A 160 14.75 -7.88 -20.74
N PRO A 161 14.78 -6.70 -20.11
CA PRO A 161 14.53 -5.44 -20.80
C PRO A 161 15.58 -5.20 -21.88
N PRO A 162 15.26 -4.44 -22.95
CA PRO A 162 16.25 -4.01 -23.92
C PRO A 162 17.39 -3.26 -23.24
N PRO A 163 18.63 -3.33 -23.77
CA PRO A 163 19.80 -2.71 -23.15
C PRO A 163 19.73 -1.16 -23.01
N GLU A 164 18.79 -0.54 -23.74
CA GLU A 164 18.61 0.92 -23.75
C GLU A 164 17.60 1.44 -22.72
N LEU A 165 17.08 0.59 -21.82
CA LEU A 165 16.14 0.96 -20.77
C LEU A 165 16.79 0.99 -19.38
#